data_6bd575f37abefa89762c81cd893bc185
#
_entry.id   6bd575f37abefa89762c81cd893bc185
#
_cell.length_a   1.000
_cell.length_b   1.000
_cell.length_c   1.000
_cell.angle_alpha   90.00
_cell.angle_beta   90.00
_cell.angle_gamma   90.00
#
_symmetry.space_group_name_H-M   'P 1'
#
loop_
_entity.id
_entity.type
_entity.pdbx_description
1 polymer ?
#
loop_
_entity_poly.entity_id
_entity_poly.type
_entity_poly.pdbx_seq_one_letter_code
_entity_poly.pdbx_strand_id
1 'polypeptide(L)'
;MVTRLEALTALTAPGQPHEIIEIEAIGRRIRAFKNAPKNLGQLYSEARSDKPFLVYEDERLTFDETWRRACTLAHVLVNDYGVKKGDRIAIAMRNYPEWMIAFMAATSIGALTVAVNALWTADEMSYGLNLCEPKVVVVDQER
;
A
#
# COMPACT_ATOMS: atom_id res chain seq x y z
N MET A 1 -24.53 -16.67 -21.89
CA MET A 1 -23.40 -16.50 -20.92
C MET A 1 -22.64 -15.25 -21.37
N VAL A 2 -22.47 -14.27 -20.49
CA VAL A 2 -21.74 -13.02 -20.83
C VAL A 2 -20.27 -13.34 -20.97
N THR A 3 -19.64 -12.95 -22.06
CA THR A 3 -18.21 -13.11 -22.27
C THR A 3 -17.42 -12.10 -21.44
N ARG A 4 -16.13 -12.38 -21.18
CA ARG A 4 -15.24 -11.44 -20.48
C ARG A 4 -15.17 -10.08 -21.18
N LEU A 5 -15.15 -10.07 -22.51
CA LEU A 5 -15.08 -8.83 -23.29
C LEU A 5 -16.35 -7.99 -23.13
N GLU A 6 -17.52 -8.61 -23.23
CA GLU A 6 -18.81 -7.94 -23.01
C GLU A 6 -18.92 -7.38 -21.58
N ALA A 7 -18.49 -8.14 -20.57
CA ALA A 7 -18.48 -7.66 -19.20
C ALA A 7 -17.52 -6.46 -19.00
N LEU A 8 -16.31 -6.54 -19.51
CA LEU A 8 -15.35 -5.43 -19.46
C LEU A 8 -15.89 -4.17 -20.16
N THR A 9 -16.42 -4.34 -21.37
CA THR A 9 -17.00 -3.23 -22.13
C THR A 9 -18.14 -2.55 -21.37
N ALA A 10 -19.03 -3.34 -20.79
CA ALA A 10 -20.17 -2.83 -20.03
C ALA A 10 -19.71 -2.09 -18.74
N LEU A 11 -18.75 -2.65 -17.99
CA LEU A 11 -18.28 -2.07 -16.73
C LEU A 11 -17.43 -0.81 -16.89
N THR A 12 -16.76 -0.66 -18.04
CA THR A 12 -15.84 0.46 -18.32
C THR A 12 -16.42 1.52 -19.26
N ALA A 13 -17.71 1.37 -19.64
CA ALA A 13 -18.39 2.32 -20.50
C ALA A 13 -18.55 3.71 -19.82
N PRO A 14 -18.76 4.77 -20.62
CA PRO A 14 -19.05 6.10 -20.08
C PRO A 14 -20.23 6.09 -19.09
N GLY A 15 -20.06 6.77 -17.96
CA GLY A 15 -21.06 6.84 -16.88
C GLY A 15 -21.07 5.64 -15.92
N GLN A 16 -20.27 4.62 -16.17
CA GLN A 16 -20.15 3.47 -15.27
C GLN A 16 -19.13 3.72 -14.14
N PRO A 17 -19.25 3.01 -12.98
CA PRO A 17 -18.31 3.19 -11.85
C PRO A 17 -16.84 3.01 -12.23
N HIS A 18 -16.55 2.15 -13.20
CA HIS A 18 -15.20 1.85 -13.69
C HIS A 18 -14.93 2.48 -15.06
N GLU A 19 -15.60 3.59 -15.41
CA GLU A 19 -15.38 4.32 -16.66
C GLU A 19 -13.88 4.57 -16.88
N ILE A 20 -13.39 4.19 -18.08
CA ILE A 20 -12.01 4.41 -18.47
C ILE A 20 -11.94 5.64 -19.38
N ILE A 21 -11.03 6.53 -19.06
CA ILE A 21 -10.71 7.73 -19.84
C ILE A 21 -9.23 7.73 -20.23
N GLU A 22 -8.88 8.51 -21.25
CA GLU A 22 -7.49 8.83 -21.55
C GLU A 22 -7.07 10.07 -20.72
N ILE A 23 -5.93 9.97 -20.08
CA ILE A 23 -5.30 11.08 -19.36
C ILE A 23 -3.85 11.24 -19.81
N GLU A 24 -3.30 12.41 -19.63
CA GLU A 24 -1.87 12.64 -19.77
C GLU A 24 -1.21 12.54 -18.39
N ALA A 25 -0.27 11.60 -18.24
CA ALA A 25 0.50 11.42 -17.02
C ALA A 25 1.97 11.09 -17.37
N ILE A 26 2.90 11.76 -16.70
CA ILE A 26 4.36 11.57 -16.87
C ILE A 26 4.76 11.71 -18.37
N GLY A 27 4.18 12.71 -19.05
CA GLY A 27 4.43 12.98 -20.47
C GLY A 27 3.94 11.90 -21.44
N ARG A 28 2.99 11.06 -21.03
CA ARG A 28 2.41 9.98 -21.85
C ARG A 28 0.90 9.97 -21.73
N ARG A 29 0.22 9.63 -22.83
CA ARG A 29 -1.20 9.28 -22.81
C ARG A 29 -1.34 7.87 -22.27
N ILE A 30 -2.13 7.73 -21.21
CA ILE A 30 -2.46 6.44 -20.58
C ILE A 30 -3.96 6.32 -20.37
N ARG A 31 -4.43 5.10 -20.32
CA ARG A 31 -5.81 4.79 -19.91
C ARG A 31 -5.87 4.69 -18.38
N ALA A 32 -6.83 5.38 -17.77
CA ALA A 32 -7.03 5.35 -16.33
C ALA A 32 -8.52 5.32 -16.00
N PHE A 33 -8.84 4.84 -14.80
CA PHE A 33 -10.21 4.95 -14.30
C PHE A 33 -10.52 6.41 -13.96
N LYS A 34 -11.62 6.94 -14.48
CA LYS A 34 -12.07 8.31 -14.26
C LYS A 34 -12.31 8.62 -12.77
N ASN A 35 -12.88 7.65 -12.06
CA ASN A 35 -13.26 7.77 -10.66
C ASN A 35 -12.26 7.08 -9.71
N ALA A 36 -10.99 6.92 -10.14
CA ALA A 36 -9.97 6.35 -9.27
C ALA A 36 -9.70 7.23 -8.05
N PRO A 37 -9.44 6.65 -6.87
CA PRO A 37 -8.90 7.40 -5.73
C PRO A 37 -7.61 8.13 -6.12
N LYS A 38 -7.43 9.35 -5.63
CA LYS A 38 -6.25 10.18 -5.97
C LYS A 38 -4.92 9.60 -5.48
N ASN A 39 -4.97 8.82 -4.43
CA ASN A 39 -3.81 8.14 -3.83
C ASN A 39 -4.27 6.96 -2.96
N LEU A 40 -3.31 6.15 -2.51
CA LEU A 40 -3.60 4.98 -1.68
C LEU A 40 -4.22 5.35 -0.32
N GLY A 41 -3.82 6.47 0.29
CA GLY A 41 -4.41 6.93 1.55
C GLY A 41 -5.92 7.20 1.42
N GLN A 42 -6.35 7.80 0.31
CA GLN A 42 -7.78 7.97 0.01
C GLN A 42 -8.47 6.61 -0.16
N LEU A 43 -7.87 5.70 -0.92
CA LEU A 43 -8.41 4.34 -1.10
C LEU A 43 -8.65 3.65 0.25
N TYR A 44 -7.67 3.69 1.14
CA TYR A 44 -7.79 3.05 2.45
C TYR A 44 -8.84 3.71 3.34
N SER A 45 -8.89 5.06 3.34
CA SER A 45 -9.86 5.79 4.14
C SER A 45 -11.31 5.59 3.69
N GLU A 46 -11.53 5.43 2.40
CA GLU A 46 -12.85 5.14 1.82
C GLU A 46 -13.28 3.68 2.01
N ALA A 47 -12.33 2.76 2.14
CA ALA A 47 -12.60 1.33 2.38
C ALA A 47 -12.93 0.99 3.84
N ARG A 48 -12.91 1.96 4.77
CA ARG A 48 -13.16 1.73 6.20
C ARG A 48 -14.52 1.08 6.43
N SER A 49 -14.52 0.03 7.23
CA SER A 49 -15.73 -0.68 7.65
C SER A 49 -15.42 -1.60 8.83
N ASP A 50 -16.46 -2.12 9.47
CA ASP A 50 -16.35 -3.12 10.55
C ASP A 50 -16.15 -4.55 10.02
N LYS A 51 -16.01 -4.73 8.70
CA LYS A 51 -15.76 -6.05 8.12
C LYS A 51 -14.32 -6.48 8.42
N PRO A 52 -14.09 -7.80 8.66
CA PRO A 52 -12.74 -8.34 8.80
C PRO A 52 -11.90 -8.04 7.56
N PHE A 53 -10.68 -7.56 7.77
CA PHE A 53 -9.70 -7.28 6.73
C PHE A 53 -8.45 -8.15 6.87
N LEU A 54 -7.84 -8.19 8.04
CA LEU A 54 -6.69 -9.03 8.33
C LEU A 54 -7.11 -10.16 9.26
N VAL A 55 -6.70 -11.36 8.88
CA VAL A 55 -6.93 -12.60 9.62
C VAL A 55 -5.59 -13.30 9.79
N TYR A 56 -5.11 -13.40 11.01
CA TYR A 56 -3.87 -14.07 11.32
C TYR A 56 -4.05 -14.89 12.60
N GLU A 57 -3.95 -16.20 12.51
CA GLU A 57 -4.24 -17.13 13.61
C GLU A 57 -5.60 -16.78 14.27
N ASP A 58 -5.60 -16.40 15.53
CA ASP A 58 -6.80 -16.00 16.28
C ASP A 58 -7.05 -14.47 16.22
N GLU A 59 -6.11 -13.69 15.68
CA GLU A 59 -6.29 -12.25 15.53
C GLU A 59 -7.15 -11.92 14.32
N ARG A 60 -8.06 -10.98 14.51
CA ARG A 60 -8.94 -10.42 13.47
C ARG A 60 -8.92 -8.91 13.60
N LEU A 61 -8.54 -8.23 12.52
CA LEU A 61 -8.61 -6.79 12.44
C LEU A 61 -9.58 -6.38 11.34
N THR A 62 -10.45 -5.46 11.65
CA THR A 62 -11.35 -4.85 10.67
C THR A 62 -10.59 -3.87 9.77
N PHE A 63 -11.21 -3.46 8.66
CA PHE A 63 -10.68 -2.38 7.83
C PHE A 63 -10.46 -1.10 8.63
N ASP A 64 -11.39 -0.75 9.52
CA ASP A 64 -11.29 0.46 10.33
C ASP A 64 -10.16 0.38 11.38
N GLU A 65 -10.04 -0.74 12.09
CA GLU A 65 -8.96 -0.95 13.07
C GLU A 65 -7.58 -0.93 12.40
N THR A 66 -7.44 -1.61 11.27
CA THR A 66 -6.18 -1.61 10.50
C THR A 66 -5.82 -0.20 10.06
N TRP A 67 -6.80 0.56 9.55
CA TRP A 67 -6.59 1.95 9.15
C TRP A 67 -6.15 2.84 10.32
N ARG A 68 -6.78 2.73 11.49
CA ARG A 68 -6.37 3.49 12.69
C ARG A 68 -4.95 3.17 13.11
N ARG A 69 -4.57 1.88 13.14
CA ARG A 69 -3.18 1.46 13.44
C ARG A 69 -2.20 2.03 12.41
N ALA A 70 -2.55 1.99 11.13
CA ALA A 70 -1.74 2.57 10.06
C ALA A 70 -1.58 4.09 10.21
N CYS A 71 -2.64 4.82 10.57
CA CYS A 71 -2.57 6.25 10.85
C CYS A 71 -1.66 6.56 12.05
N THR A 72 -1.71 5.75 13.11
CA THR A 72 -0.84 5.91 14.28
C THR A 72 0.62 5.73 13.89
N LEU A 73 0.94 4.67 13.13
CA LEU A 73 2.31 4.45 12.65
C LEU A 73 2.75 5.56 11.67
N ALA A 74 1.87 6.02 10.79
CA ALA A 74 2.15 7.12 9.88
C ALA A 74 2.52 8.41 10.65
N HIS A 75 1.81 8.69 11.75
CA HIS A 75 2.12 9.81 12.64
C HIS A 75 3.53 9.69 13.24
N VAL A 76 3.89 8.52 13.76
CA VAL A 76 5.24 8.24 14.29
C VAL A 76 6.31 8.41 13.21
N LEU A 77 6.08 7.84 12.01
CA LEU A 77 7.03 7.95 10.89
C LEU A 77 7.30 9.41 10.51
N VAL A 78 6.27 10.26 10.51
CA VAL A 78 6.42 11.68 10.15
C VAL A 78 7.06 12.48 11.29
N ASN A 79 6.59 12.34 12.52
CA ASN A 79 6.95 13.25 13.61
C ASN A 79 8.23 12.82 14.35
N ASP A 80 8.44 11.51 14.53
CA ASP A 80 9.57 11.00 15.30
C ASP A 80 10.75 10.64 14.38
N TYR A 81 10.47 10.11 13.19
CA TYR A 81 11.50 9.74 12.20
C TYR A 81 11.66 10.76 11.07
N GLY A 82 10.85 11.79 11.03
CA GLY A 82 10.93 12.88 10.03
C GLY A 82 10.75 12.41 8.59
N VAL A 83 9.98 11.33 8.35
CA VAL A 83 9.72 10.79 7.02
C VAL A 83 8.94 11.80 6.19
N LYS A 84 9.36 12.00 4.94
CA LYS A 84 8.72 12.90 3.98
C LYS A 84 8.27 12.11 2.74
N LYS A 85 7.39 12.73 1.96
CA LYS A 85 7.00 12.19 0.66
C LYS A 85 8.23 11.93 -0.21
N GLY A 86 8.33 10.71 -0.75
CA GLY A 86 9.45 10.26 -1.58
C GLY A 86 10.58 9.58 -0.80
N ASP A 87 10.61 9.67 0.54
CA ASP A 87 11.55 8.89 1.34
C ASP A 87 11.25 7.39 1.20
N ARG A 88 12.26 6.56 1.30
CA ARG A 88 12.12 5.10 1.23
C ARG A 88 11.98 4.51 2.63
N ILE A 89 11.02 3.60 2.77
CA ILE A 89 10.80 2.79 3.97
C ILE A 89 10.88 1.32 3.56
N ALA A 90 11.85 0.60 4.11
CA ALA A 90 11.96 -0.83 3.90
C ALA A 90 11.09 -1.58 4.92
N ILE A 91 10.40 -2.62 4.47
CA ILE A 91 9.67 -3.56 5.33
C ILE A 91 10.30 -4.93 5.15
N ALA A 92 11.04 -5.35 6.18
CA ALA A 92 11.75 -6.63 6.24
C ALA A 92 11.13 -7.50 7.33
N MET A 93 9.93 -8.00 7.09
CA MET A 93 9.23 -8.89 8.02
C MET A 93 8.40 -9.93 7.26
N ARG A 94 8.03 -10.98 7.97
CA ARG A 94 7.12 -12.01 7.46
C ARG A 94 5.70 -11.47 7.28
N ASN A 95 4.79 -12.33 6.79
CA ASN A 95 3.40 -11.97 6.52
C ASN A 95 2.56 -11.85 7.80
N TYR A 96 2.98 -10.94 8.69
CA TYR A 96 2.22 -10.54 9.86
C TYR A 96 1.22 -9.42 9.53
N PRO A 97 0.18 -9.20 10.35
CA PRO A 97 -0.71 -8.04 10.21
C PRO A 97 0.03 -6.70 10.17
N GLU A 98 1.13 -6.59 10.91
CA GLU A 98 1.99 -5.41 10.99
C GLU A 98 2.63 -5.06 9.66
N TRP A 99 2.89 -6.04 8.79
CA TRP A 99 3.40 -5.79 7.43
C TRP A 99 2.43 -4.91 6.64
N MET A 100 1.14 -5.27 6.66
CA MET A 100 0.11 -4.49 5.97
C MET A 100 -0.10 -3.13 6.61
N ILE A 101 -0.05 -3.05 7.94
CA ILE A 101 -0.14 -1.78 8.69
C ILE A 101 1.01 -0.85 8.29
N ALA A 102 2.25 -1.37 8.24
CA ALA A 102 3.43 -0.61 7.84
C ALA A 102 3.35 -0.14 6.38
N PHE A 103 2.88 -1.02 5.48
CA PHE A 103 2.68 -0.68 4.07
C PHE A 103 1.64 0.44 3.90
N MET A 104 0.48 0.32 4.57
CA MET A 104 -0.57 1.34 4.52
C MET A 104 -0.09 2.66 5.12
N ALA A 105 0.64 2.64 6.24
CA ALA A 105 1.20 3.82 6.87
C ALA A 105 2.16 4.55 5.92
N ALA A 106 3.16 3.84 5.39
CA ALA A 106 4.18 4.40 4.51
C ALA A 106 3.58 4.98 3.22
N THR A 107 2.72 4.23 2.55
CA THR A 107 2.12 4.67 1.29
C THR A 107 1.11 5.82 1.46
N SER A 108 0.44 5.91 2.61
CA SER A 108 -0.50 7.00 2.91
C SER A 108 0.18 8.36 3.05
N ILE A 109 1.42 8.41 3.54
CA ILE A 109 2.22 9.64 3.65
C ILE A 109 3.03 9.93 2.39
N GLY A 110 2.89 9.10 1.35
CA GLY A 110 3.60 9.24 0.09
C GLY A 110 5.05 8.78 0.11
N ALA A 111 5.44 7.99 1.10
CA ALA A 111 6.74 7.32 1.10
C ALA A 111 6.77 6.17 0.09
N LEU A 112 7.96 5.80 -0.36
CA LEU A 112 8.21 4.66 -1.23
C LEU A 112 8.45 3.42 -0.37
N THR A 113 7.55 2.45 -0.44
CA THR A 113 7.72 1.21 0.31
C THR A 113 8.60 0.24 -0.45
N VAL A 114 9.67 -0.22 0.20
CA VAL A 114 10.58 -1.26 -0.29
C VAL A 114 10.27 -2.56 0.44
N ALA A 115 9.58 -3.47 -0.22
CA ALA A 115 9.30 -4.79 0.32
C ALA A 115 10.56 -5.66 0.22
N VAL A 116 11.15 -5.99 1.36
CA VAL A 116 12.34 -6.84 1.45
C VAL A 116 11.89 -8.29 1.63
N ASN A 117 12.55 -9.20 0.92
CA ASN A 117 12.23 -10.61 1.06
C ASN A 117 12.59 -11.11 2.47
N ALA A 118 11.58 -11.60 3.18
CA ALA A 118 11.73 -12.11 4.54
C ALA A 118 12.60 -13.38 4.67
N LEU A 119 12.97 -14.00 3.55
CA LEU A 119 13.84 -15.19 3.52
C LEU A 119 15.29 -14.89 3.14
N TRP A 120 15.62 -13.62 2.90
CA TRP A 120 17.00 -13.24 2.60
C TRP A 120 17.94 -13.51 3.76
N THR A 121 19.14 -13.93 3.42
CA THR A 121 20.26 -13.98 4.35
C THR A 121 20.67 -12.57 4.81
N ALA A 122 21.47 -12.46 5.85
CA ALA A 122 21.96 -11.17 6.34
C ALA A 122 22.75 -10.40 5.26
N ASP A 123 23.56 -11.09 4.46
CA ASP A 123 24.35 -10.48 3.38
C ASP A 123 23.46 -9.96 2.25
N GLU A 124 22.46 -10.73 1.83
CA GLU A 124 21.49 -10.30 0.82
C GLU A 124 20.66 -9.12 1.30
N MET A 125 20.23 -9.14 2.55
CA MET A 125 19.49 -8.03 3.17
C MET A 125 20.37 -6.78 3.25
N SER A 126 21.60 -6.91 3.73
CA SER A 126 22.57 -5.81 3.79
C SER A 126 22.79 -5.20 2.41
N TYR A 127 23.00 -6.03 1.37
CA TYR A 127 23.13 -5.55 0.00
C TYR A 127 21.89 -4.77 -0.47
N GLY A 128 20.68 -5.34 -0.28
CA GLY A 128 19.43 -4.72 -0.70
C GLY A 128 19.14 -3.40 0.02
N LEU A 129 19.40 -3.33 1.35
CA LEU A 129 19.21 -2.13 2.14
C LEU A 129 20.22 -1.03 1.75
N ASN A 130 21.49 -1.39 1.52
CA ASN A 130 22.50 -0.45 1.05
C ASN A 130 22.19 0.10 -0.35
N LEU A 131 21.60 -0.73 -1.22
CA LEU A 131 21.21 -0.31 -2.57
C LEU A 131 20.01 0.66 -2.56
N CYS A 132 19.02 0.41 -1.72
CA CYS A 132 17.81 1.23 -1.69
C CYS A 132 17.88 2.39 -0.69
N GLU A 133 18.87 2.40 0.22
CA GLU A 133 19.10 3.46 1.22
C GLU A 133 17.79 3.91 1.91
N PRO A 134 17.08 3.04 2.62
CA PRO A 134 15.83 3.41 3.26
C PRO A 134 16.10 4.31 4.47
N LYS A 135 15.24 5.29 4.70
CA LYS A 135 15.30 6.16 5.87
C LYS A 135 14.89 5.44 7.16
N VAL A 136 13.97 4.50 7.03
CA VAL A 136 13.47 3.65 8.12
C VAL A 136 13.38 2.23 7.62
N VAL A 137 13.75 1.28 8.48
CA VAL A 137 13.53 -0.15 8.25
C VAL A 137 12.58 -0.66 9.33
N VAL A 138 11.46 -1.24 8.92
CA VAL A 138 10.49 -1.88 9.80
C VAL A 138 10.75 -3.38 9.74
N VAL A 139 10.99 -3.99 10.89
CA VAL A 139 11.40 -5.41 11.01
C VAL A 139 10.51 -6.16 11.99
N ASP A 140 10.44 -7.47 11.88
CA ASP A 140 9.96 -8.36 12.94
C ASP A 140 11.11 -8.76 13.89
N GLN A 141 10.79 -9.53 14.94
CA GLN A 141 11.79 -9.97 15.94
C GLN A 141 12.89 -10.87 15.37
N GLU A 142 12.69 -11.44 14.20
CA GLU A 142 13.60 -12.42 13.61
C GLU A 142 14.53 -11.83 12.55
N ARG A 143 14.39 -10.52 12.28
CA ARG A 143 15.17 -9.74 11.30
C ARG A 143 15.92 -8.58 12.00
#